data_a2097e6436ca05002176299562ed6ba5
#
_entry.id   a2097e6436ca05002176299562ed6ba5
#
_cell.length_a   1.000
_cell.length_b   1.000
_cell.length_c   1.000
_cell.angle_alpha   90.00
_cell.angle_beta   90.00
_cell.angle_gamma   90.00
#
_symmetry.space_group_name_H-M   'P 1'
#
loop_
_entity.id
_entity.type
_entity.pdbx_description
1 polymer ?
#
loop_
_entity_poly.entity_id
_entity_poly.type
_entity_poly.pdbx_seq_one_letter_code
_entity_poly.pdbx_strand_id
1 'polypeptide(L)'
;MPTQAAINNKMAVVVDSPVLAAFISFAVGTVALFFYVVASGTPLGNLASVKDAPPIAWAGGLLGAFFVTAAVMLVPRLGVAMTFSVIIAGQMLVTLIIDHFGLLGVPVKEISLARIAGILLISVGVVLIRKF
;
A
#
# COMPACT_ATOMS: atom_id res chain seq x y z
N MET A 1 2.74 -6.48 4.75
CA MET A 1 1.38 -6.11 4.29
C MET A 1 0.35 -7.25 4.39
N PRO A 2 0.52 -8.51 3.88
CA PRO A 2 -0.50 -9.56 4.05
C PRO A 2 -0.85 -9.89 5.49
N THR A 3 0.15 -10.01 6.35
CA THR A 3 -0.02 -10.23 7.79
C THR A 3 -0.81 -9.10 8.46
N GLN A 4 -0.49 -7.85 8.13
CA GLN A 4 -1.21 -6.68 8.64
C GLN A 4 -2.70 -6.72 8.25
N ALA A 5 -3.01 -7.05 6.99
CA ALA A 5 -4.40 -7.15 6.54
C ALA A 5 -5.17 -8.24 7.29
N ALA A 6 -4.56 -9.39 7.55
CA ALA A 6 -5.17 -10.46 8.34
C ALA A 6 -5.41 -10.04 9.81
N ILE A 7 -4.47 -9.29 10.40
CA ILE A 7 -4.63 -8.75 11.76
C ILE A 7 -5.72 -7.67 11.78
N ASN A 8 -5.71 -6.75 10.83
CA ASN A 8 -6.73 -5.71 10.73
C ASN A 8 -8.12 -6.29 10.48
N ASN A 9 -8.22 -7.43 9.78
CA ASN A 9 -9.50 -8.12 9.62
C ASN A 9 -10.05 -8.64 10.96
N LYS A 10 -9.20 -9.13 11.87
CA LYS A 10 -9.65 -9.47 13.23
C LYS A 10 -10.21 -8.24 13.97
N MET A 11 -9.54 -7.09 13.84
CA MET A 11 -10.05 -5.84 14.40
C MET A 11 -11.38 -5.43 13.74
N ALA A 12 -11.52 -5.59 12.43
CA ALA A 12 -12.75 -5.26 11.70
C ALA A 12 -13.95 -6.07 12.20
N VAL A 13 -13.74 -7.34 12.56
CA VAL A 13 -14.80 -8.17 13.16
C VAL A 13 -15.20 -7.63 14.54
N VAL A 14 -14.26 -7.18 15.36
CA VAL A 14 -14.54 -6.67 16.72
C VAL A 14 -15.30 -5.35 16.67
N VAL A 15 -14.92 -4.44 15.75
CA VAL A 15 -15.55 -3.10 15.65
C VAL A 15 -16.63 -3.03 14.59
N ASP A 16 -16.99 -4.16 13.97
CA ASP A 16 -17.98 -4.31 12.91
C ASP A 16 -17.79 -3.29 11.74
N SER A 17 -16.54 -2.97 11.44
CA SER A 17 -16.23 -1.98 10.38
C SER A 17 -14.78 -2.10 9.89
N PRO A 18 -14.58 -2.41 8.60
CA PRO A 18 -13.25 -2.37 7.96
C PRO A 18 -12.62 -0.98 8.01
N VAL A 19 -13.43 0.07 7.89
CA VAL A 19 -12.94 1.46 7.91
C VAL A 19 -12.44 1.83 9.30
N LEU A 20 -13.16 1.46 10.36
CA LEU A 20 -12.70 1.68 11.73
C LEU A 20 -11.44 0.86 12.04
N ALA A 21 -11.35 -0.37 11.56
CA ALA A 21 -10.14 -1.18 11.73
C ALA A 21 -8.92 -0.54 11.05
N ALA A 22 -9.09 0.00 9.84
CA ALA A 22 -8.04 0.74 9.15
C ALA A 22 -7.66 2.00 9.93
N PHE A 23 -8.63 2.78 10.39
CA PHE A 23 -8.40 3.98 11.21
C PHE A 23 -7.59 3.67 12.48
N ILE A 24 -8.00 2.64 13.24
CA ILE A 24 -7.28 2.20 14.45
C ILE A 24 -5.86 1.77 14.10
N SER A 25 -5.68 1.02 13.01
CA SER A 25 -4.35 0.57 12.57
C SER A 25 -3.42 1.75 12.26
N PHE A 26 -3.92 2.77 11.57
CA PHE A 26 -3.15 3.99 11.29
C PHE A 26 -2.87 4.81 12.56
N ALA A 27 -3.82 4.90 13.47
CA ALA A 27 -3.62 5.58 14.75
C ALA A 27 -2.50 4.91 15.57
N VAL A 28 -2.53 3.59 15.70
CA VAL A 28 -1.47 2.81 16.37
C VAL A 28 -0.13 3.00 15.66
N GLY A 29 -0.12 2.94 14.32
CA GLY A 29 1.07 3.18 13.52
C GLY A 29 1.64 4.59 13.71
N THR A 30 0.79 5.60 13.79
CA THR A 30 1.18 6.99 14.06
C THR A 30 1.85 7.14 15.42
N VAL A 31 1.26 6.54 16.45
CA VAL A 31 1.85 6.54 17.81
C VAL A 31 3.21 5.83 17.81
N ALA A 32 3.30 4.66 17.18
CA ALA A 32 4.56 3.92 17.10
C ALA A 32 5.65 4.72 16.36
N LEU A 33 5.31 5.37 15.23
CA LEU A 33 6.24 6.23 14.49
C LEU A 33 6.66 7.46 15.30
N PHE A 34 5.74 8.05 16.06
CA PHE A 34 6.07 9.17 16.93
C PHE A 34 7.14 8.78 17.96
N PHE A 35 6.94 7.66 18.67
CA PHE A 35 7.95 7.17 19.61
C PHE A 35 9.28 6.81 18.93
N TYR A 36 9.22 6.22 17.75
CA TYR A 36 10.43 5.91 17.00
C TYR A 36 11.19 7.18 16.60
N VAL A 37 10.53 8.21 16.11
CA VAL A 37 11.13 9.50 15.74
C VAL A 37 11.81 10.15 16.95
N VAL A 38 11.15 10.14 18.10
CA VAL A 38 11.73 10.68 19.34
C VAL A 38 12.94 9.86 19.78
N ALA A 39 12.82 8.54 19.79
CA ALA A 39 13.89 7.64 20.23
C ALA A 39 15.12 7.65 19.29
N SER A 40 14.89 7.85 17.98
CA SER A 40 15.97 7.92 16.97
C SER A 40 16.71 9.26 16.97
N GLY A 41 16.27 10.25 17.75
CA GLY A 41 16.85 11.59 17.74
C GLY A 41 16.60 12.37 16.45
N THR A 42 15.61 11.96 15.63
CA THR A 42 15.27 12.68 14.39
C THR A 42 14.83 14.11 14.72
N PRO A 43 15.43 15.15 14.08
CA PRO A 43 15.13 16.54 14.40
C PRO A 43 13.68 16.89 14.07
N LEU A 44 12.84 17.09 15.08
CA LEU A 44 11.44 17.51 14.90
C LEU A 44 11.29 18.89 14.26
N GLY A 45 12.35 19.73 14.33
CA GLY A 45 12.40 21.01 13.64
C GLY A 45 12.19 20.92 12.12
N ASN A 46 12.53 19.79 11.51
CA ASN A 46 12.29 19.53 10.08
C ASN A 46 10.80 19.50 9.73
N LEU A 47 9.91 19.31 10.71
CA LEU A 47 8.47 19.39 10.48
C LEU A 47 8.02 20.80 10.04
N ALA A 48 8.79 21.83 10.34
CA ALA A 48 8.48 23.18 9.86
C ALA A 48 8.50 23.30 8.33
N SER A 49 9.29 22.45 7.65
CA SER A 49 9.37 22.39 6.17
C SER A 49 8.17 21.71 5.52
N VAL A 50 7.27 21.09 6.28
CA VAL A 50 6.07 20.42 5.76
C VAL A 50 5.15 21.39 5.02
N LYS A 51 5.13 22.67 5.43
CA LYS A 51 4.35 23.73 4.75
C LYS A 51 4.78 23.95 3.30
N ASP A 52 6.02 23.63 2.96
CA ASP A 52 6.60 23.81 1.64
C ASP A 52 6.42 22.55 0.75
N ALA A 53 5.80 21.50 1.30
CA ALA A 53 5.56 20.25 0.57
C ALA A 53 4.51 20.45 -0.54
N PRO A 54 4.76 19.91 -1.74
CA PRO A 54 3.79 20.00 -2.83
C PRO A 54 2.49 19.26 -2.45
N PRO A 55 1.32 19.72 -2.91
CA PRO A 55 0.03 19.13 -2.54
C PRO A 55 -0.05 17.62 -2.83
N ILE A 56 0.62 17.15 -3.88
CA ILE A 56 0.66 15.73 -4.24
C ILE A 56 1.30 14.85 -3.15
N ALA A 57 2.23 15.40 -2.36
CA ALA A 57 2.88 14.65 -1.28
C ALA A 57 1.89 14.20 -0.20
N TRP A 58 0.81 14.94 0.00
CA TRP A 58 -0.24 14.62 0.97
C TRP A 58 -1.14 13.47 0.52
N ALA A 59 -1.20 13.23 -0.80
CA ALA A 59 -1.99 12.13 -1.34
C ALA A 59 -1.49 10.75 -0.88
N GLY A 60 -0.22 10.63 -0.49
CA GLY A 60 0.35 9.37 -0.01
C GLY A 60 -0.40 8.78 1.19
N GLY A 61 -0.78 9.61 2.16
CA GLY A 61 -1.57 9.19 3.32
C GLY A 61 -2.97 8.72 2.93
N LEU A 62 -3.63 9.43 2.02
CA LEU A 62 -4.96 9.06 1.51
C LEU A 62 -4.92 7.74 0.75
N LEU A 63 -3.94 7.57 -0.13
CA LEU A 63 -3.73 6.33 -0.88
C LEU A 63 -3.42 5.15 0.05
N GLY A 64 -2.63 5.39 1.10
CA GLY A 64 -2.36 4.39 2.13
C GLY A 64 -3.62 3.96 2.87
N ALA A 65 -4.45 4.92 3.29
CA ALA A 65 -5.72 4.64 3.97
C ALA A 65 -6.69 3.86 3.07
N PHE A 66 -6.81 4.28 1.81
CA PHE A 66 -7.60 3.55 0.80
C PHE A 66 -7.10 2.11 0.63
N PHE A 67 -5.79 1.93 0.45
CA PHE A 67 -5.17 0.62 0.25
C PHE A 67 -5.45 -0.33 1.44
N VAL A 68 -5.23 0.14 2.67
CA VAL A 68 -5.45 -0.68 3.87
C VAL A 68 -6.92 -1.04 4.03
N THR A 69 -7.82 -0.07 3.85
CA THR A 69 -9.26 -0.31 3.93
C THR A 69 -9.72 -1.33 2.88
N ALA A 70 -9.29 -1.16 1.62
CA ALA A 70 -9.62 -2.09 0.54
C ALA A 70 -9.09 -3.51 0.83
N ALA A 71 -7.86 -3.63 1.32
CA ALA A 71 -7.29 -4.92 1.70
C ALA A 71 -8.10 -5.61 2.80
N VAL A 72 -8.50 -4.87 3.85
CA VAL A 72 -9.33 -5.41 4.94
C VAL A 72 -10.70 -5.85 4.44
N MET A 73 -11.30 -5.14 3.49
CA MET A 73 -12.60 -5.50 2.89
C MET A 73 -12.51 -6.73 1.97
N LEU A 74 -11.38 -6.89 1.27
CA LEU A 74 -11.21 -7.96 0.27
C LEU A 74 -10.76 -9.29 0.89
N VAL A 75 -9.94 -9.26 1.94
CA VAL A 75 -9.40 -10.47 2.58
C VAL A 75 -10.48 -11.46 3.01
N PRO A 76 -11.62 -11.07 3.64
CA PRO A 76 -12.66 -12.03 4.00
C PRO A 76 -13.36 -12.66 2.80
N ARG A 77 -13.35 -12.00 1.64
CA ARG A 77 -14.05 -12.44 0.42
C ARG A 77 -13.18 -13.30 -0.48
N LEU A 78 -11.91 -12.95 -0.61
CA LEU A 78 -10.99 -13.54 -1.58
C LEU A 78 -9.90 -14.41 -0.92
N GLY A 79 -9.73 -14.30 0.40
CA GLY A 79 -8.56 -14.83 1.11
C GLY A 79 -7.33 -13.92 0.94
N VAL A 80 -6.35 -14.12 1.80
CA VAL A 80 -5.13 -13.29 1.84
C VAL A 80 -4.32 -13.43 0.56
N ALA A 81 -4.06 -14.66 0.11
CA ALA A 81 -3.22 -14.93 -1.06
C ALA A 81 -3.81 -14.28 -2.33
N MET A 82 -5.08 -14.50 -2.62
CA MET A 82 -5.74 -13.96 -3.81
C MET A 82 -5.82 -12.44 -3.76
N THR A 83 -6.19 -11.87 -2.61
CA THR A 83 -6.25 -10.41 -2.43
C THR A 83 -4.92 -9.75 -2.79
N PHE A 84 -3.82 -10.23 -2.22
CA PHE A 84 -2.51 -9.61 -2.46
C PHE A 84 -1.95 -9.92 -3.84
N SER A 85 -2.26 -11.05 -4.43
CA SER A 85 -1.88 -11.35 -5.80
C SER A 85 -2.52 -10.38 -6.80
N VAL A 86 -3.81 -10.09 -6.65
CA VAL A 86 -4.52 -9.11 -7.51
C VAL A 86 -3.99 -7.70 -7.29
N ILE A 87 -3.78 -7.31 -6.02
CA ILE A 87 -3.22 -6.00 -5.68
C ILE A 87 -1.84 -5.82 -6.31
N ILE A 88 -0.95 -6.81 -6.19
CA ILE A 88 0.41 -6.75 -6.76
C ILE A 88 0.35 -6.65 -8.28
N ALA A 89 -0.49 -7.45 -8.94
CA ALA A 89 -0.66 -7.36 -10.38
C ALA A 89 -1.09 -5.96 -10.84
N GLY A 90 -2.09 -5.37 -10.16
CA GLY A 90 -2.54 -4.01 -10.43
C GLY A 90 -1.45 -2.96 -10.19
N GLN A 91 -0.70 -3.09 -9.09
CA GLN A 91 0.41 -2.20 -8.78
C GLN A 91 1.52 -2.28 -9.83
N MET A 92 1.84 -3.45 -10.36
CA MET A 92 2.86 -3.60 -11.40
C MET A 92 2.49 -2.89 -12.70
N LEU A 93 1.21 -2.90 -13.08
CA LEU A 93 0.73 -2.15 -14.25
C LEU A 93 0.93 -0.63 -14.05
N VAL A 94 0.50 -0.11 -12.90
CA VAL A 94 0.65 1.32 -12.58
C VAL A 94 2.12 1.71 -12.49
N THR A 95 2.97 0.87 -11.87
CA THR A 95 4.40 1.12 -11.74
C THR A 95 5.08 1.19 -13.11
N LEU A 96 4.67 0.35 -14.07
CA LEU A 96 5.21 0.39 -15.43
C LEU A 96 4.95 1.73 -16.11
N ILE A 97 3.76 2.30 -15.91
CA ILE A 97 3.38 3.62 -16.44
C ILE A 97 4.19 4.72 -15.75
N ILE A 98 4.27 4.70 -14.42
CA ILE A 98 5.03 5.68 -13.65
C ILE A 98 6.50 5.70 -14.06
N ASP A 99 7.12 4.52 -14.14
CA ASP A 99 8.53 4.38 -14.52
C ASP A 99 8.79 4.83 -15.96
N HIS A 100 7.88 4.47 -16.90
CA HIS A 100 8.08 4.79 -18.32
C HIS A 100 8.09 6.30 -18.57
N PHE A 101 7.16 7.00 -17.95
CA PHE A 101 7.01 8.46 -18.11
C PHE A 101 7.79 9.27 -17.07
N GLY A 102 8.50 8.62 -16.13
CA GLY A 102 9.20 9.32 -15.04
C GLY A 102 8.27 10.14 -14.16
N LEU A 103 7.01 9.71 -13.99
CA LEU A 103 6.03 10.43 -13.21
C LEU A 103 6.46 10.51 -11.74
N LEU A 104 6.00 11.55 -11.04
CA LEU A 104 6.28 11.75 -9.61
C LEU A 104 7.77 11.92 -9.28
N GLY A 105 8.61 12.26 -10.28
CA GLY A 105 10.04 12.49 -10.09
C GLY A 105 10.90 11.23 -9.99
N VAL A 106 10.36 10.06 -10.34
CA VAL A 106 11.17 8.82 -10.38
C VAL A 106 12.04 8.77 -11.65
N PRO A 107 13.20 8.08 -11.61
CA PRO A 107 14.03 7.90 -12.81
C PRO A 107 13.25 7.19 -13.92
N VAL A 108 13.35 7.71 -15.14
CA VAL A 108 12.72 7.09 -16.31
C VAL A 108 13.33 5.72 -16.57
N LYS A 109 12.45 4.71 -16.67
CA LYS A 109 12.81 3.35 -17.06
C LYS A 109 11.84 2.88 -18.13
N GLU A 110 12.31 2.84 -19.37
CA GLU A 110 11.49 2.46 -20.51
C GLU A 110 10.85 1.07 -20.37
N ILE A 111 9.70 0.91 -20.98
CA ILE A 111 9.03 -0.38 -21.11
C ILE A 111 9.91 -1.29 -21.95
N SER A 112 10.19 -2.50 -21.44
CA SER A 112 10.91 -3.54 -22.16
C SER A 112 10.09 -4.82 -22.25
N LEU A 113 10.40 -5.67 -23.22
CA LEU A 113 9.76 -6.97 -23.35
C LEU A 113 9.89 -7.83 -22.09
N ALA A 114 11.05 -7.75 -21.41
CA ALA A 114 11.27 -8.47 -20.16
C ALA A 114 10.34 -7.98 -19.04
N ARG A 115 10.08 -6.67 -18.93
CA ARG A 115 9.14 -6.09 -17.96
C ARG A 115 7.70 -6.49 -18.25
N ILE A 116 7.30 -6.48 -19.51
CA ILE A 116 5.97 -6.95 -19.94
C ILE A 116 5.82 -8.43 -19.62
N ALA A 117 6.80 -9.27 -19.98
CA ALA A 117 6.79 -10.70 -19.67
C ALA A 117 6.68 -10.97 -18.17
N GLY A 118 7.39 -10.18 -17.32
CA GLY A 118 7.28 -10.27 -15.88
C GLY A 118 5.85 -10.02 -15.36
N ILE A 119 5.18 -8.99 -15.88
CA ILE A 119 3.79 -8.68 -15.50
C ILE A 119 2.83 -9.79 -15.98
N LEU A 120 3.03 -10.32 -17.18
CA LEU A 120 2.23 -11.45 -17.68
C LEU A 120 2.39 -12.69 -16.81
N LEU A 121 3.62 -13.01 -16.36
CA LEU A 121 3.87 -14.13 -15.45
C LEU A 121 3.17 -13.92 -14.10
N ILE A 122 3.19 -12.70 -13.54
CA ILE A 122 2.44 -12.39 -12.33
C ILE A 122 0.94 -12.61 -12.56
N SER A 123 0.40 -12.15 -13.69
CA SER A 123 -1.02 -12.31 -14.02
C SER A 123 -1.41 -13.79 -14.15
N VAL A 124 -0.56 -14.60 -14.78
CA VAL A 124 -0.74 -16.06 -14.84
C VAL A 124 -0.72 -16.66 -13.44
N GLY A 125 0.23 -16.25 -12.59
CA GLY A 125 0.31 -16.67 -11.19
C GLY A 125 -0.97 -16.37 -10.41
N VAL A 126 -1.57 -15.18 -10.61
CA VAL A 126 -2.86 -14.82 -10.01
C VAL A 126 -3.98 -15.79 -10.43
N VAL A 127 -4.04 -16.14 -11.72
CA VAL A 127 -5.04 -17.10 -12.23
C VAL A 127 -4.84 -18.48 -11.60
N LEU A 128 -3.60 -18.93 -11.46
CA LEU A 128 -3.28 -20.21 -10.82
C LEU A 128 -3.71 -20.22 -9.35
N ILE A 129 -3.38 -19.20 -8.58
CA ILE A 129 -3.78 -19.05 -7.17
C ILE A 129 -5.31 -19.03 -7.02
N ARG A 130 -6.02 -18.46 -8.00
CA ARG A 130 -7.48 -18.46 -8.00
C ARG A 130 -8.08 -19.85 -8.24
N LYS A 131 -7.41 -20.67 -9.08
CA LYS A 131 -7.96 -21.94 -9.54
C LYS A 131 -7.68 -23.09 -8.58
N PHE A 132 -6.57 -23.05 -7.87
CA PHE A 132 -6.08 -24.08 -6.96
C PHE A 132 -5.95 -23.58 -5.52
#